data_c210ee05cdc377dfbf5f8d19fcad05ca
#
_entry.id   c210ee05cdc377dfbf5f8d19fcad05ca
#
_cell.length_a   1.000
_cell.length_b   1.000
_cell.length_c   1.000
_cell.angle_alpha   90.00
_cell.angle_beta   90.00
_cell.angle_gamma   90.00
#
_symmetry.space_group_name_H-M   'P 1'
#
loop_
_entity.id
_entity.type
_entity.pdbx_description
1 polymer ?
#
loop_
_entity_poly.entity_id
_entity_poly.type
_entity_poly.pdbx_seq_one_letter_code
_entity_poly.pdbx_strand_id
1 'polypeptide(L)'
;MKSMFKLSALFVAMGITALGVAPVAQAATAPAEKATAVLVHGAFADGSSWDEIIPSLHAHDLKVVSVQNPLSSLADDVAATRRALDAQTGPVVLVGHSWGGMVITEVGNHSRVQSLVYVASFAPSVGQSINDLAKDYAKPSGLDHVVVDKEGFVTMSFEGISQHFAQDLPVAKHRLMTATQGAIRGAAFDEKVSVAAWATKPSWFIVSDQDRMIQPALQLDNAKKISATTIRVRAGHVPQLSTPKEVIKAILDAAKLNNE
;
A
#
# COMPACT_ATOMS: atom_id res chain seq x y z
N MET A 1 -38.55 -103.04 6.20
CA MET A 1 -39.32 -102.43 7.12
C MET A 1 -38.59 -101.62 8.18
N LYS A 2 -37.89 -100.67 8.07
CA LYS A 2 -37.51 -99.55 8.94
C LYS A 2 -36.83 -98.48 8.10
N SER A 3 -37.61 -97.47 7.79
CA SER A 3 -37.14 -96.25 7.08
C SER A 3 -36.26 -95.42 8.04
N MET A 4 -35.06 -95.08 7.62
CA MET A 4 -34.18 -94.12 8.30
C MET A 4 -34.16 -92.84 7.51
N PHE A 5 -34.77 -91.77 8.08
CA PHE A 5 -34.66 -90.41 7.62
C PHE A 5 -33.30 -89.85 8.00
N LYS A 6 -32.54 -89.40 6.99
CA LYS A 6 -31.33 -88.57 7.20
C LYS A 6 -31.68 -87.13 7.17
N LEU A 7 -31.46 -86.41 8.25
CA LEU A 7 -31.59 -84.99 8.37
C LEU A 7 -30.25 -84.37 7.93
N SER A 8 -30.32 -83.61 6.81
CA SER A 8 -29.15 -82.84 6.36
C SER A 8 -29.26 -81.42 6.94
N ALA A 9 -28.31 -81.04 7.77
CA ALA A 9 -28.17 -79.65 8.28
C ALA A 9 -27.50 -78.76 7.27
N LEU A 10 -28.22 -77.71 6.91
CA LEU A 10 -27.72 -76.63 5.98
C LEU A 10 -27.02 -75.57 6.85
N PHE A 11 -25.70 -75.41 6.71
CA PHE A 11 -24.97 -74.31 7.29
C PHE A 11 -25.03 -73.16 6.36
N VAL A 12 -25.71 -72.03 6.79
CA VAL A 12 -25.67 -70.74 6.13
C VAL A 12 -24.47 -70.00 6.68
N ALA A 13 -23.46 -69.82 5.85
CA ALA A 13 -22.30 -68.95 6.16
C ALA A 13 -22.69 -67.51 5.89
N MET A 14 -22.82 -66.71 6.95
CA MET A 14 -23.03 -65.27 6.90
C MET A 14 -21.69 -64.57 6.63
N GLY A 15 -21.45 -64.16 5.39
CA GLY A 15 -20.28 -63.36 5.00
C GLY A 15 -20.40 -61.93 5.53
N ILE A 16 -19.54 -61.53 6.47
CA ILE A 16 -19.42 -60.14 6.91
C ILE A 16 -18.51 -59.43 5.90
N THR A 17 -19.10 -58.62 5.02
CA THR A 17 -18.37 -57.70 4.17
C THR A 17 -17.91 -56.49 5.01
N ALA A 18 -16.64 -56.45 5.38
CA ALA A 18 -16.00 -55.27 5.98
C ALA A 18 -15.92 -54.17 4.91
N LEU A 19 -16.77 -53.15 5.02
CA LEU A 19 -16.61 -51.91 4.27
C LEU A 19 -15.35 -51.19 4.79
N GLY A 20 -14.26 -51.26 4.01
CA GLY A 20 -13.05 -50.53 4.26
C GLY A 20 -13.31 -49.04 4.05
N VAL A 21 -13.32 -48.26 5.15
CA VAL A 21 -13.29 -46.80 5.09
C VAL A 21 -11.90 -46.40 4.63
N ALA A 22 -11.78 -45.99 3.35
CA ALA A 22 -10.55 -45.41 2.83
C ALA A 22 -10.25 -44.09 3.62
N PRO A 23 -9.02 -43.86 4.07
CA PRO A 23 -8.67 -42.59 4.71
C PRO A 23 -8.83 -41.48 3.69
N VAL A 24 -9.66 -40.48 4.00
CA VAL A 24 -9.73 -39.23 3.25
C VAL A 24 -8.37 -38.57 3.40
N ALA A 25 -7.58 -38.57 2.34
CA ALA A 25 -6.33 -37.82 2.32
C ALA A 25 -6.65 -36.34 2.54
N GLN A 26 -6.29 -35.82 3.69
CA GLN A 26 -6.40 -34.41 4.01
C GLN A 26 -5.43 -33.68 3.08
N ALA A 27 -5.97 -32.92 2.11
CA ALA A 27 -5.16 -32.12 1.21
C ALA A 27 -4.32 -31.17 2.08
N ALA A 28 -3.00 -31.29 2.00
CA ALA A 28 -2.10 -30.39 2.66
C ALA A 28 -2.42 -28.99 2.14
N THR A 29 -2.86 -28.07 3.01
CA THR A 29 -3.05 -26.67 2.67
C THR A 29 -1.70 -26.13 2.19
N ALA A 30 -1.66 -25.66 0.94
CA ALA A 30 -0.46 -24.98 0.44
C ALA A 30 -0.06 -23.85 1.43
N PRO A 31 1.25 -23.66 1.67
CA PRO A 31 1.69 -22.59 2.58
C PRO A 31 1.10 -21.25 2.11
N ALA A 32 0.56 -20.48 3.05
CA ALA A 32 -0.01 -19.17 2.75
C ALA A 32 1.04 -18.31 2.03
N GLU A 33 0.65 -17.70 0.92
CA GLU A 33 1.57 -16.87 0.16
C GLU A 33 1.98 -15.64 0.98
N LYS A 34 3.28 -15.32 0.96
CA LYS A 34 3.83 -14.16 1.67
C LYS A 34 3.19 -12.87 1.15
N ALA A 35 2.85 -11.98 2.06
CA ALA A 35 2.34 -10.67 1.73
C ALA A 35 3.39 -9.84 0.97
N THR A 36 2.90 -8.95 0.10
CA THR A 36 3.75 -8.00 -0.64
C THR A 36 3.41 -6.57 -0.21
N ALA A 37 4.42 -5.77 0.12
CA ALA A 37 4.30 -4.32 0.20
C ALA A 37 4.50 -3.72 -1.20
N VAL A 38 3.48 -3.09 -1.75
CA VAL A 38 3.57 -2.32 -3.00
C VAL A 38 3.65 -0.85 -2.63
N LEU A 39 4.79 -0.22 -2.93
CA LEU A 39 5.17 1.11 -2.50
C LEU A 39 5.03 2.11 -3.66
N VAL A 40 4.23 3.15 -3.47
CA VAL A 40 3.91 4.16 -4.49
C VAL A 40 4.43 5.51 -4.03
N HIS A 41 5.46 6.02 -4.71
CA HIS A 41 6.10 7.29 -4.37
C HIS A 41 5.24 8.50 -4.72
N GLY A 42 5.57 9.67 -4.15
CA GLY A 42 4.93 10.95 -4.40
C GLY A 42 5.47 11.69 -5.62
N ALA A 43 4.95 12.90 -5.83
CA ALA A 43 5.55 13.90 -6.71
C ALA A 43 6.96 14.27 -6.23
N PHE A 44 7.81 14.77 -7.13
CA PHE A 44 9.19 15.19 -6.82
C PHE A 44 10.06 14.08 -6.21
N ALA A 45 9.72 12.83 -6.47
CA ALA A 45 10.38 11.64 -5.96
C ALA A 45 10.41 10.55 -7.03
N ASP A 46 11.06 9.45 -6.70
CA ASP A 46 11.08 8.21 -7.47
C ASP A 46 11.07 7.00 -6.52
N GLY A 47 11.21 5.80 -7.06
CA GLY A 47 11.18 4.57 -6.27
C GLY A 47 12.28 4.46 -5.22
N SER A 48 13.38 5.21 -5.34
CA SER A 48 14.47 5.22 -4.35
C SER A 48 14.09 5.93 -3.05
N SER A 49 12.98 6.66 -3.02
CA SER A 49 12.44 7.26 -1.80
C SER A 49 12.07 6.24 -0.72
N TRP A 50 12.08 4.94 -1.05
CA TRP A 50 11.80 3.84 -0.15
C TRP A 50 13.04 3.06 0.31
N ASP A 51 14.25 3.47 -0.10
CA ASP A 51 15.51 2.73 0.13
C ASP A 51 15.75 2.38 1.61
N GLU A 52 15.42 3.29 2.53
CA GLU A 52 15.67 3.10 3.96
C GLU A 52 14.72 2.05 4.60
N ILE A 53 13.59 1.74 3.98
CA ILE A 53 12.63 0.78 4.54
C ILE A 53 12.64 -0.59 3.85
N ILE A 54 13.00 -0.67 2.57
CA ILE A 54 12.98 -1.92 1.78
C ILE A 54 13.77 -3.05 2.45
N PRO A 55 15.04 -2.85 2.89
CA PRO A 55 15.80 -3.92 3.53
C PRO A 55 15.14 -4.49 4.78
N SER A 56 14.53 -3.62 5.59
CA SER A 56 13.84 -4.04 6.80
C SER A 56 12.56 -4.82 6.51
N LEU A 57 11.77 -4.41 5.49
CA LEU A 57 10.58 -5.14 5.08
C LEU A 57 10.93 -6.56 4.59
N HIS A 58 12.01 -6.70 3.82
CA HIS A 58 12.53 -8.01 3.43
C HIS A 58 12.97 -8.86 4.61
N ALA A 59 13.63 -8.26 5.61
CA ALA A 59 14.05 -8.94 6.83
C ALA A 59 12.85 -9.46 7.67
N HIS A 60 11.66 -8.89 7.47
CA HIS A 60 10.40 -9.34 8.07
C HIS A 60 9.55 -10.20 7.12
N ASP A 61 10.17 -10.83 6.14
CA ASP A 61 9.55 -11.76 5.20
C ASP A 61 8.49 -11.15 4.26
N LEU A 62 8.37 -9.83 4.14
CA LEU A 62 7.55 -9.21 3.11
C LEU A 62 8.28 -9.19 1.77
N LYS A 63 7.57 -9.53 0.70
CA LYS A 63 7.99 -9.15 -0.65
C LYS A 63 7.79 -7.64 -0.81
N VAL A 64 8.63 -6.97 -1.59
CA VAL A 64 8.52 -5.53 -1.82
C VAL A 64 8.56 -5.22 -3.31
N VAL A 65 7.67 -4.36 -3.75
CA VAL A 65 7.69 -3.78 -5.10
C VAL A 65 7.58 -2.27 -4.97
N SER A 66 8.62 -1.55 -5.42
CA SER A 66 8.59 -0.09 -5.54
C SER A 66 8.14 0.27 -6.96
N VAL A 67 6.96 0.87 -7.07
CA VAL A 67 6.39 1.32 -8.34
C VAL A 67 7.12 2.57 -8.82
N GLN A 68 7.43 2.63 -10.10
CA GLN A 68 7.93 3.84 -10.76
C GLN A 68 6.73 4.53 -11.43
N ASN A 69 6.24 5.61 -10.81
CA ASN A 69 5.15 6.39 -11.34
C ASN A 69 5.64 7.22 -12.54
N PRO A 70 4.93 7.21 -13.70
CA PRO A 70 5.21 8.10 -14.81
C PRO A 70 5.08 9.59 -14.47
N LEU A 71 4.24 9.95 -13.49
CA LEU A 71 3.94 11.32 -13.08
C LEU A 71 3.34 12.20 -14.19
N SER A 72 2.82 11.59 -15.26
CA SER A 72 2.19 12.26 -16.40
C SER A 72 0.70 12.53 -16.18
N SER A 73 0.00 11.68 -15.43
CA SER A 73 -1.40 11.81 -15.04
C SER A 73 -1.72 10.86 -13.88
N LEU A 74 -2.83 11.07 -13.19
CA LEU A 74 -3.35 10.10 -12.20
C LEU A 74 -3.63 8.75 -12.87
N ALA A 75 -4.20 8.77 -14.06
CA ALA A 75 -4.53 7.54 -14.80
C ALA A 75 -3.30 6.71 -15.15
N ASP A 76 -2.19 7.34 -15.55
CA ASP A 76 -0.94 6.65 -15.90
C ASP A 76 -0.28 6.03 -14.65
N ASP A 77 -0.27 6.76 -13.53
CA ASP A 77 0.28 6.28 -12.26
C ASP A 77 -0.56 5.13 -11.68
N VAL A 78 -1.89 5.22 -11.79
CA VAL A 78 -2.83 4.14 -11.46
C VAL A 78 -2.57 2.93 -12.35
N ALA A 79 -2.37 3.11 -13.64
CA ALA A 79 -2.07 2.00 -14.57
C ALA A 79 -0.72 1.33 -14.23
N ALA A 80 0.31 2.10 -13.86
CA ALA A 80 1.59 1.57 -13.41
C ALA A 80 1.44 0.75 -12.12
N THR A 81 0.71 1.28 -11.15
CA THR A 81 0.43 0.59 -9.88
C THR A 81 -0.40 -0.65 -10.09
N ARG A 82 -1.42 -0.62 -10.95
CA ARG A 82 -2.25 -1.78 -11.30
C ARG A 82 -1.43 -2.92 -11.88
N ARG A 83 -0.50 -2.64 -12.81
CA ARG A 83 0.42 -3.66 -13.33
C ARG A 83 1.26 -4.33 -12.24
N ALA A 84 1.73 -3.54 -11.26
CA ALA A 84 2.45 -4.07 -10.11
C ALA A 84 1.57 -4.96 -9.22
N LEU A 85 0.30 -4.61 -9.03
CA LEU A 85 -0.69 -5.40 -8.29
C LEU A 85 -1.06 -6.70 -9.02
N ASP A 86 -1.29 -6.64 -10.33
CA ASP A 86 -1.65 -7.80 -11.17
C ASP A 86 -0.54 -8.87 -11.16
N ALA A 87 0.72 -8.45 -11.01
CA ALA A 87 1.86 -9.35 -10.92
C ALA A 87 1.98 -10.08 -9.57
N GLN A 88 1.16 -9.71 -8.56
CA GLN A 88 1.23 -10.35 -7.25
C GLN A 88 0.29 -11.56 -7.19
N THR A 89 0.74 -12.59 -6.50
CA THR A 89 -0.05 -13.82 -6.27
C THR A 89 -0.67 -13.83 -4.87
N GLY A 90 0.01 -13.25 -3.88
CA GLY A 90 -0.43 -13.16 -2.48
C GLY A 90 -1.12 -11.84 -2.12
N PRO A 91 -1.48 -11.66 -0.84
CA PRO A 91 -2.09 -10.44 -0.34
C PRO A 91 -1.13 -9.25 -0.42
N VAL A 92 -1.68 -8.04 -0.60
CA VAL A 92 -0.91 -6.81 -0.76
C VAL A 92 -1.27 -5.79 0.32
N VAL A 93 -0.23 -5.21 0.93
CA VAL A 93 -0.30 -3.92 1.62
C VAL A 93 0.09 -2.85 0.61
N LEU A 94 -0.84 -1.96 0.28
CA LEU A 94 -0.59 -0.89 -0.69
C LEU A 94 -0.25 0.40 0.04
N VAL A 95 0.94 0.94 -0.21
CA VAL A 95 1.52 2.07 0.52
C VAL A 95 1.66 3.27 -0.41
N GLY A 96 1.15 4.43 -0.04
CA GLY A 96 1.25 5.65 -0.83
C GLY A 96 1.84 6.82 -0.04
N HIS A 97 2.90 7.41 -0.56
CA HIS A 97 3.48 8.64 -0.04
C HIS A 97 2.95 9.85 -0.82
N SER A 98 2.55 10.90 -0.12
CA SER A 98 2.20 12.19 -0.74
C SER A 98 1.17 12.05 -1.89
N TRP A 99 1.51 12.43 -3.13
CA TRP A 99 0.74 12.18 -4.35
C TRP A 99 0.34 10.70 -4.51
N GLY A 100 1.21 9.77 -4.09
CA GLY A 100 0.90 8.34 -4.11
C GLY A 100 -0.38 7.97 -3.36
N GLY A 101 -0.86 8.80 -2.42
CA GLY A 101 -2.14 8.62 -1.76
C GLY A 101 -3.35 8.78 -2.69
N MET A 102 -3.27 9.66 -3.69
CA MET A 102 -4.28 9.76 -4.75
C MET A 102 -4.35 8.44 -5.53
N VAL A 103 -3.18 7.92 -5.90
CA VAL A 103 -3.04 6.69 -6.68
C VAL A 103 -3.58 5.48 -5.91
N ILE A 104 -3.15 5.28 -4.64
CA ILE A 104 -3.62 4.13 -3.85
C ILE A 104 -5.10 4.23 -3.49
N THR A 105 -5.64 5.44 -3.36
CA THR A 105 -7.08 5.65 -3.16
C THR A 105 -7.88 5.21 -4.38
N GLU A 106 -7.40 5.50 -5.59
CA GLU A 106 -8.06 5.15 -6.85
C GLU A 106 -7.97 3.65 -7.17
N VAL A 107 -6.79 3.01 -6.97
CA VAL A 107 -6.59 1.61 -7.38
C VAL A 107 -6.79 0.60 -6.25
N GLY A 108 -6.91 1.04 -5.00
CA GLY A 108 -6.84 0.18 -3.81
C GLY A 108 -8.00 -0.81 -3.63
N ASN A 109 -9.09 -0.71 -4.43
CA ASN A 109 -10.14 -1.74 -4.47
C ASN A 109 -9.74 -3.00 -5.26
N HIS A 110 -8.50 -3.05 -5.77
CA HIS A 110 -7.97 -4.25 -6.40
C HIS A 110 -8.06 -5.47 -5.46
N SER A 111 -8.41 -6.64 -5.99
CA SER A 111 -8.70 -7.86 -5.20
C SER A 111 -7.53 -8.33 -4.33
N ARG A 112 -6.30 -8.06 -4.73
CA ARG A 112 -5.10 -8.40 -3.96
C ARG A 112 -4.85 -7.46 -2.79
N VAL A 113 -5.36 -6.23 -2.83
CA VAL A 113 -5.14 -5.23 -1.78
C VAL A 113 -5.98 -5.57 -0.55
N GLN A 114 -5.32 -5.76 0.57
CA GLN A 114 -5.94 -6.06 1.86
C GLN A 114 -6.01 -4.83 2.77
N SER A 115 -5.01 -3.97 2.68
CA SER A 115 -4.89 -2.79 3.52
C SER A 115 -4.17 -1.65 2.80
N LEU A 116 -4.38 -0.42 3.28
CA LEU A 116 -3.80 0.81 2.76
C LEU A 116 -2.94 1.49 3.83
N VAL A 117 -1.79 2.02 3.42
CA VAL A 117 -0.93 2.82 4.30
C VAL A 117 -0.63 4.16 3.62
N TYR A 118 -1.11 5.24 4.21
CA TYR A 118 -0.88 6.61 3.76
C TYR A 118 0.30 7.21 4.53
N VAL A 119 1.30 7.70 3.83
CA VAL A 119 2.53 8.25 4.42
C VAL A 119 2.66 9.72 4.04
N ALA A 120 2.48 10.65 5.00
CA ALA A 120 2.49 12.10 4.75
C ALA A 120 1.71 12.45 3.46
N SER A 121 0.42 12.10 3.39
CA SER A 121 -0.26 11.90 2.12
C SER A 121 -1.65 12.53 2.06
N PHE A 122 -2.28 12.43 0.90
CA PHE A 122 -3.68 12.75 0.66
C PHE A 122 -4.54 11.47 0.69
N ALA A 123 -5.78 11.60 1.17
CA ALA A 123 -6.78 10.53 1.13
C ALA A 123 -8.12 11.10 0.62
N PRO A 124 -8.25 11.31 -0.70
CA PRO A 124 -9.43 11.97 -1.28
C PRO A 124 -10.70 11.13 -1.14
N SER A 125 -11.84 11.81 -1.08
CA SER A 125 -13.15 11.21 -1.35
C SER A 125 -13.42 11.19 -2.86
N VAL A 126 -14.36 10.38 -3.30
CA VAL A 126 -14.80 10.35 -4.71
C VAL A 126 -15.11 11.77 -5.20
N GLY A 127 -14.59 12.11 -6.37
CA GLY A 127 -14.75 13.42 -7.00
C GLY A 127 -13.83 14.52 -6.48
N GLN A 128 -12.89 14.22 -5.58
CA GLN A 128 -11.91 15.19 -5.08
C GLN A 128 -10.55 15.06 -5.77
N SER A 129 -9.93 16.19 -6.01
CA SER A 129 -8.52 16.36 -6.40
C SER A 129 -7.68 16.79 -5.19
N ILE A 130 -6.35 16.93 -5.37
CA ILE A 130 -5.48 17.55 -4.35
C ILE A 130 -5.90 18.99 -4.08
N ASN A 131 -6.18 19.76 -5.13
CA ASN A 131 -6.57 21.16 -4.97
C ASN A 131 -7.92 21.31 -4.26
N ASP A 132 -8.86 20.38 -4.46
CA ASP A 132 -10.11 20.33 -3.69
C ASP A 132 -9.86 20.07 -2.19
N LEU A 133 -8.91 19.19 -1.85
CA LEU A 133 -8.56 18.86 -0.47
C LEU A 133 -7.83 20.01 0.24
N ALA A 134 -6.98 20.72 -0.46
CA ALA A 134 -6.11 21.74 0.12
C ALA A 134 -6.73 23.14 0.22
N LYS A 135 -7.84 23.39 -0.47
CA LYS A 135 -8.42 24.76 -0.65
C LYS A 135 -8.74 25.50 0.64
N ASP A 136 -9.08 24.79 1.70
CA ASP A 136 -9.49 25.37 2.99
C ASP A 136 -8.32 25.45 4.00
N TYR A 137 -7.10 25.09 3.56
CA TYR A 137 -5.89 25.15 4.38
C TYR A 137 -4.92 26.22 3.87
N ALA A 138 -4.09 26.73 4.78
CA ALA A 138 -3.03 27.65 4.39
C ALA A 138 -2.09 27.00 3.36
N LYS A 139 -1.66 27.76 2.35
CA LYS A 139 -0.69 27.28 1.35
C LYS A 139 0.59 26.82 2.07
N PRO A 140 1.05 25.58 1.86
CA PRO A 140 2.31 25.11 2.40
C PRO A 140 3.49 25.88 1.80
N SER A 141 4.48 26.23 2.63
CA SER A 141 5.62 27.04 2.20
C SER A 141 6.50 26.36 1.14
N GLY A 142 6.52 25.04 1.09
CA GLY A 142 7.26 24.30 0.06
C GLY A 142 6.74 24.55 -1.37
N LEU A 143 5.47 24.91 -1.53
CA LEU A 143 4.89 25.21 -2.84
C LEU A 143 5.37 26.55 -3.45
N ASP A 144 6.12 27.36 -2.69
CA ASP A 144 6.79 28.55 -3.23
C ASP A 144 8.11 28.22 -3.94
N HIS A 145 8.58 26.99 -3.84
CA HIS A 145 9.88 26.51 -4.34
C HIS A 145 9.74 25.51 -5.50
N VAL A 146 8.56 25.40 -6.10
CA VAL A 146 8.36 24.59 -7.31
C VAL A 146 8.82 25.33 -8.54
N VAL A 147 9.35 24.58 -9.51
CA VAL A 147 9.79 25.08 -10.81
C VAL A 147 8.93 24.43 -11.88
N VAL A 148 8.28 25.26 -12.68
CA VAL A 148 7.39 24.82 -13.76
C VAL A 148 8.11 25.02 -15.10
N ASP A 149 8.19 23.97 -15.89
CA ASP A 149 8.74 24.08 -17.25
C ASP A 149 7.68 24.57 -18.27
N LYS A 150 8.12 24.79 -19.50
CA LYS A 150 7.26 25.29 -20.59
C LYS A 150 6.17 24.31 -21.03
N GLU A 151 6.30 23.05 -20.71
CA GLU A 151 5.31 22.00 -20.99
C GLU A 151 4.35 21.74 -19.80
N GLY A 152 4.54 22.47 -18.69
CA GLY A 152 3.71 22.41 -17.50
C GLY A 152 4.08 21.26 -16.56
N PHE A 153 5.29 20.70 -16.69
CA PHE A 153 5.83 19.77 -15.70
C PHE A 153 6.48 20.52 -14.56
N VAL A 154 6.36 19.99 -13.36
CA VAL A 154 6.75 20.63 -12.11
C VAL A 154 7.80 19.80 -11.40
N THR A 155 8.86 20.47 -10.98
CA THR A 155 9.92 19.94 -10.11
C THR A 155 10.10 20.82 -8.89
N MET A 156 10.90 20.40 -7.93
CA MET A 156 11.31 21.23 -6.80
C MET A 156 12.74 21.73 -6.97
N SER A 157 12.97 22.99 -6.64
CA SER A 157 14.33 23.52 -6.55
C SER A 157 15.12 22.84 -5.43
N PHE A 158 16.46 22.93 -5.48
CA PHE A 158 17.31 22.44 -4.39
C PHE A 158 16.94 23.07 -3.04
N GLU A 159 16.61 24.35 -3.03
CA GLU A 159 16.16 25.05 -1.83
C GLU A 159 14.83 24.46 -1.31
N GLY A 160 13.87 24.21 -2.20
CA GLY A 160 12.62 23.54 -1.86
C GLY A 160 12.82 22.17 -1.24
N ILE A 161 13.70 21.34 -1.85
CA ILE A 161 14.04 20.03 -1.29
C ILE A 161 14.68 20.18 0.10
N SER A 162 15.70 21.05 0.24
CA SER A 162 16.51 21.16 1.45
C SER A 162 15.83 21.87 2.62
N GLN A 163 14.89 22.77 2.35
CA GLN A 163 14.26 23.61 3.37
C GLN A 163 12.81 23.20 3.69
N HIS A 164 12.12 22.51 2.78
CA HIS A 164 10.68 22.30 2.88
C HIS A 164 10.23 20.85 2.64
N PHE A 165 10.90 20.12 1.76
CA PHE A 165 10.52 18.75 1.42
C PHE A 165 11.20 17.73 2.35
N ALA A 166 12.50 17.88 2.57
CA ALA A 166 13.33 16.94 3.31
C ALA A 166 14.28 17.66 4.30
N GLN A 167 13.77 18.71 4.96
CA GLN A 167 14.57 19.59 5.83
C GLN A 167 15.24 18.89 7.03
N ASP A 168 14.80 17.70 7.35
CA ASP A 168 15.31 16.85 8.43
C ASP A 168 16.31 15.78 7.95
N LEU A 169 16.71 15.83 6.66
CA LEU A 169 17.71 14.95 6.08
C LEU A 169 19.07 15.67 5.85
N PRO A 170 20.17 14.92 5.72
CA PRO A 170 21.47 15.51 5.43
C PRO A 170 21.57 16.01 3.99
N VAL A 171 22.44 17.01 3.75
CA VAL A 171 22.63 17.67 2.45
C VAL A 171 22.97 16.71 1.29
N ALA A 172 23.62 15.58 1.57
CA ALA A 172 23.90 14.55 0.56
C ALA A 172 22.60 13.94 0.01
N LYS A 173 21.62 13.69 0.86
CA LYS A 173 20.27 13.23 0.43
C LYS A 173 19.53 14.32 -0.36
N HIS A 174 19.61 15.59 0.06
CA HIS A 174 19.01 16.71 -0.69
C HIS A 174 19.54 16.77 -2.13
N ARG A 175 20.87 16.64 -2.32
CA ARG A 175 21.47 16.63 -3.66
C ARG A 175 21.00 15.45 -4.50
N LEU A 176 20.95 14.26 -3.89
CA LEU A 176 20.47 13.06 -4.57
C LEU A 176 19.01 13.24 -5.00
N MET A 177 18.13 13.60 -4.08
CA MET A 177 16.71 13.81 -4.37
C MET A 177 16.48 14.88 -5.44
N THR A 178 17.22 15.98 -5.41
CA THR A 178 17.14 17.02 -6.45
C THR A 178 17.50 16.47 -7.84
N ALA A 179 18.47 15.54 -7.90
CA ALA A 179 18.94 14.97 -9.17
C ALA A 179 18.05 13.85 -9.70
N THR A 180 17.38 13.10 -8.81
CA THR A 180 16.61 11.89 -9.18
C THR A 180 15.10 12.12 -9.22
N GLN A 181 14.60 13.25 -8.74
CA GLN A 181 13.17 13.54 -8.72
C GLN A 181 12.51 13.41 -10.09
N GLY A 182 11.36 12.73 -10.15
CA GLY A 182 10.50 12.77 -11.33
C GLY A 182 9.75 14.09 -11.42
N ALA A 183 9.69 14.69 -12.61
CA ALA A 183 8.84 15.85 -12.87
C ALA A 183 7.38 15.38 -12.99
N ILE A 184 6.48 15.99 -12.23
CA ILE A 184 5.04 15.70 -12.31
C ILE A 184 4.34 16.72 -13.22
N ARG A 185 3.39 16.25 -14.03
CA ARG A 185 2.53 17.18 -14.79
C ARG A 185 1.65 17.96 -13.81
N GLY A 186 1.77 19.31 -13.83
CA GLY A 186 1.05 20.18 -12.89
C GLY A 186 -0.47 19.99 -12.94
N ALA A 187 -1.03 19.76 -14.14
CA ALA A 187 -2.46 19.50 -14.32
C ALA A 187 -2.97 18.23 -13.57
N ALA A 188 -2.08 17.28 -13.23
CA ALA A 188 -2.46 16.09 -12.46
C ALA A 188 -3.00 16.44 -11.06
N PHE A 189 -2.60 17.57 -10.48
CA PHE A 189 -3.10 18.00 -9.16
C PHE A 189 -4.58 18.39 -9.16
N ASP A 190 -5.18 18.64 -10.33
CA ASP A 190 -6.61 18.88 -10.50
C ASP A 190 -7.40 17.61 -10.86
N GLU A 191 -6.72 16.51 -11.15
CA GLU A 191 -7.38 15.25 -11.49
C GLU A 191 -8.07 14.65 -10.26
N LYS A 192 -9.28 14.15 -10.46
CA LYS A 192 -10.17 13.69 -9.41
C LYS A 192 -10.20 12.17 -9.35
N VAL A 193 -10.20 11.62 -8.14
CA VAL A 193 -10.42 10.18 -7.97
C VAL A 193 -11.89 9.80 -8.24
N SER A 194 -12.08 8.66 -8.87
CA SER A 194 -13.40 8.07 -9.11
C SER A 194 -13.77 7.01 -8.06
N VAL A 195 -12.79 6.56 -7.29
CA VAL A 195 -12.92 5.53 -6.24
C VAL A 195 -12.34 6.07 -4.93
N ALA A 196 -12.88 5.60 -3.81
CA ALA A 196 -12.35 5.86 -2.47
C ALA A 196 -12.12 4.52 -1.76
N ALA A 197 -11.00 3.83 -2.10
CA ALA A 197 -10.72 2.48 -1.63
C ALA A 197 -10.69 2.36 -0.10
N TRP A 198 -10.31 3.42 0.61
CA TRP A 198 -10.31 3.50 2.06
C TRP A 198 -11.70 3.29 2.70
N ALA A 199 -12.78 3.47 1.94
CA ALA A 199 -14.13 3.21 2.44
C ALA A 199 -14.40 1.72 2.73
N THR A 200 -13.62 0.83 2.13
CA THR A 200 -13.78 -0.63 2.26
C THR A 200 -12.53 -1.35 2.75
N LYS A 201 -11.41 -0.64 2.86
CA LYS A 201 -10.12 -1.23 3.26
C LYS A 201 -9.64 -0.65 4.58
N PRO A 202 -9.18 -1.49 5.52
CA PRO A 202 -8.51 -1.00 6.72
C PRO A 202 -7.30 -0.14 6.33
N SER A 203 -7.14 0.99 7.01
CA SER A 203 -6.17 2.00 6.61
C SER A 203 -5.32 2.47 7.80
N TRP A 204 -4.05 2.75 7.52
CA TRP A 204 -3.08 3.40 8.42
C TRP A 204 -2.70 4.74 7.82
N PHE A 205 -2.41 5.70 8.68
CA PHE A 205 -1.98 7.02 8.26
C PHE A 205 -0.81 7.52 9.12
N ILE A 206 0.34 7.76 8.49
CA ILE A 206 1.49 8.41 9.12
C ILE A 206 1.39 9.91 8.86
N VAL A 207 1.18 10.67 9.93
CA VAL A 207 1.09 12.13 9.91
C VAL A 207 2.44 12.73 10.27
N SER A 208 2.98 13.56 9.41
CA SER A 208 4.24 14.28 9.59
C SER A 208 3.99 15.65 10.20
N ASP A 209 4.35 15.83 11.50
CA ASP A 209 4.04 17.05 12.25
C ASP A 209 4.84 18.29 11.81
N GLN A 210 5.93 18.12 11.07
CA GLN A 210 6.78 19.21 10.55
C GLN A 210 6.73 19.31 9.02
N ASP A 211 5.71 18.73 8.41
CA ASP A 211 5.51 18.75 6.96
C ASP A 211 5.26 20.18 6.47
N ARG A 212 6.00 20.58 5.42
CA ARG A 212 5.91 21.89 4.77
C ARG A 212 5.42 21.79 3.31
N MET A 213 5.00 20.57 2.89
CA MET A 213 4.40 20.28 1.59
C MET A 213 2.90 20.00 1.69
N ILE A 214 2.47 19.33 2.75
CA ILE A 214 1.06 19.08 3.08
C ILE A 214 0.85 19.53 4.53
N GLN A 215 -0.08 20.45 4.75
CA GLN A 215 -0.39 20.93 6.09
C GLN A 215 -0.68 19.76 7.05
N PRO A 216 -0.01 19.66 8.22
CA PRO A 216 -0.28 18.59 9.18
C PRO A 216 -1.75 18.52 9.60
N ALA A 217 -2.46 19.64 9.63
CA ALA A 217 -3.89 19.70 9.90
C ALA A 217 -4.70 18.94 8.83
N LEU A 218 -4.39 19.13 7.54
CA LEU A 218 -5.02 18.39 6.44
C LEU A 218 -4.75 16.89 6.53
N GLN A 219 -3.52 16.49 6.88
CA GLN A 219 -3.17 15.08 7.08
C GLN A 219 -4.00 14.45 8.22
N LEU A 220 -4.14 15.16 9.35
CA LEU A 220 -4.96 14.70 10.48
C LEU A 220 -6.43 14.59 10.13
N ASP A 221 -6.98 15.56 9.40
CA ASP A 221 -8.37 15.53 8.98
C ASP A 221 -8.63 14.40 7.97
N ASN A 222 -7.68 14.14 7.05
CA ASN A 222 -7.73 12.98 6.17
C ASN A 222 -7.70 11.67 6.97
N ALA A 223 -6.77 11.51 7.91
CA ALA A 223 -6.65 10.33 8.75
C ALA A 223 -7.94 10.06 9.54
N LYS A 224 -8.53 11.11 10.12
CA LYS A 224 -9.81 11.04 10.84
C LYS A 224 -10.97 10.67 9.90
N LYS A 225 -11.06 11.33 8.74
CA LYS A 225 -12.11 11.08 7.74
C LYS A 225 -12.17 9.61 7.33
N ILE A 226 -11.01 8.99 7.10
CA ILE A 226 -10.93 7.60 6.67
C ILE A 226 -10.88 6.60 7.83
N SER A 227 -11.04 7.05 9.08
CA SER A 227 -10.96 6.22 10.29
C SER A 227 -9.66 5.40 10.39
N ALA A 228 -8.54 5.97 9.93
CA ALA A 228 -7.26 5.28 9.91
C ALA A 228 -6.65 5.08 11.29
N THR A 229 -5.92 3.97 11.47
CA THR A 229 -4.95 3.86 12.56
C THR A 229 -3.86 4.91 12.36
N THR A 230 -3.90 5.97 13.18
CA THR A 230 -3.05 7.16 12.99
C THR A 230 -1.78 7.07 13.82
N ILE A 231 -0.63 7.32 13.18
CA ILE A 231 0.69 7.41 13.79
C ILE A 231 1.24 8.80 13.49
N ARG A 232 1.59 9.56 14.54
CA ARG A 232 2.20 10.88 14.37
C ARG A 232 3.71 10.78 14.55
N VAL A 233 4.44 11.43 13.64
CA VAL A 233 5.91 11.47 13.66
C VAL A 233 6.41 12.90 13.58
N ARG A 234 7.51 13.18 14.28
CA ARG A 234 8.18 14.47 14.19
C ARG A 234 9.15 14.47 13.00
N ALA A 235 8.60 14.54 11.81
CA ALA A 235 9.32 14.46 10.55
C ALA A 235 8.88 15.55 9.57
N GLY A 236 9.71 15.82 8.55
CA GLY A 236 9.35 16.57 7.35
C GLY A 236 8.43 15.76 6.44
N HIS A 237 8.43 16.11 5.14
CA HIS A 237 7.50 15.48 4.19
C HIS A 237 7.86 14.03 3.81
N VAL A 238 9.05 13.55 4.15
CA VAL A 238 9.56 12.21 3.76
C VAL A 238 9.86 11.33 4.97
N PRO A 239 8.87 11.00 5.82
CA PRO A 239 9.08 10.22 7.04
C PRO A 239 9.64 8.81 6.76
N GLN A 240 9.41 8.24 5.59
CA GLN A 240 10.01 6.96 5.19
C GLN A 240 11.54 7.01 5.11
N LEU A 241 12.12 8.21 4.99
CA LEU A 241 13.57 8.43 4.99
C LEU A 241 14.11 8.93 6.34
N SER A 242 13.34 9.79 7.04
CA SER A 242 13.79 10.44 8.28
C SER A 242 13.36 9.73 9.57
N THR A 243 12.23 9.04 9.54
CA THR A 243 11.67 8.24 10.64
C THR A 243 11.22 6.85 10.15
N PRO A 244 12.14 6.07 9.51
CA PRO A 244 11.76 4.82 8.82
C PRO A 244 11.14 3.78 9.74
N LYS A 245 11.49 3.75 11.02
CA LYS A 245 11.00 2.74 11.99
C LYS A 245 9.48 2.78 12.15
N GLU A 246 8.91 3.96 12.24
CA GLU A 246 7.47 4.17 12.41
C GLU A 246 6.71 3.79 11.13
N VAL A 247 7.28 4.08 9.96
CA VAL A 247 6.72 3.70 8.66
C VAL A 247 6.77 2.17 8.47
N ILE A 248 7.90 1.55 8.77
CA ILE A 248 8.06 0.08 8.76
C ILE A 248 7.02 -0.56 9.68
N LYS A 249 6.90 -0.07 10.93
CA LYS A 249 5.93 -0.59 11.89
C LYS A 249 4.50 -0.54 11.33
N ALA A 250 4.10 0.58 10.75
CA ALA A 250 2.76 0.73 10.16
C ALA A 250 2.50 -0.27 9.03
N ILE A 251 3.50 -0.48 8.15
CA ILE A 251 3.40 -1.44 7.04
C ILE A 251 3.30 -2.87 7.57
N LEU A 252 4.11 -3.23 8.58
CA LEU A 252 4.08 -4.56 9.21
C LEU A 252 2.77 -4.80 9.95
N ASP A 253 2.23 -3.82 10.66
CA ASP A 253 0.94 -3.94 11.33
C ASP A 253 -0.20 -4.09 10.31
N ALA A 254 -0.15 -3.34 9.21
CA ALA A 254 -1.09 -3.46 8.10
C ALA A 254 -1.02 -4.84 7.40
N ALA A 255 0.17 -5.47 7.36
CA ALA A 255 0.36 -6.81 6.79
C ALA A 255 -0.18 -7.94 7.69
N LYS A 256 -0.22 -7.75 9.01
CA LYS A 256 -0.68 -8.79 9.97
C LYS A 256 -2.17 -9.08 9.87
N LEU A 257 -2.99 -8.12 9.43
CA LEU A 257 -4.42 -8.34 9.17
C LEU A 257 -4.68 -9.44 8.12
N ASN A 258 -3.66 -9.87 7.40
CA ASN A 258 -3.77 -10.89 6.35
C ASN A 258 -3.51 -12.31 6.88
N ASN A 259 -3.15 -12.46 8.17
CA ASN A 259 -2.75 -13.74 8.77
C ASN A 259 -3.75 -14.24 9.83
N GLU A 260 -4.84 -13.52 10.07
CA GLU A 260 -5.96 -13.91 10.92
C GLU A 260 -7.18 -14.32 10.07
#